data_380f7059edff1e976494cd0d85106889
#
_entry.id   380f7059edff1e976494cd0d85106889
#
_cell.length_a   1.000
_cell.length_b   1.000
_cell.length_c   1.000
_cell.angle_alpha   90.00
_cell.angle_beta   90.00
_cell.angle_gamma   90.00
#
_symmetry.space_group_name_H-M   'P 1'
#
loop_
_entity.id
_entity.type
_entity.pdbx_description
1 polymer ?
#
loop_
_entity_poly.entity_id
_entity_poly.type
_entity_poly.pdbx_seq_one_letter_code
_entity_poly.pdbx_strand_id
1 'polypeptide(L)'
;ERLTSLAGLVVLEEMAQAFKVWKRVDEHLKGPGSGRGYRPSEFVQPLVWMLHAGGRRLEDLRELRAEPEVLEELGLRAVPDAGTVGDWLRRQGEGGVAGMERVNRELIGSALEREGEELILDVDATEIEADKEEAGWTYKHVKGYMPLVGYVNGICVGYEFREGNVSPGVGILPFAQKCEAALPEGKRIYFRSDSAAYQ
;
A
#
# COMPACT_ATOMS: atom_id res chain seq x y z
N GLU A 1 -18.67 7.51 -28.42
CA GLU A 1 -18.56 6.46 -27.40
C GLU A 1 -17.09 6.04 -27.36
N ARG A 2 -16.41 6.27 -26.24
CA ARG A 2 -15.02 5.83 -26.07
C ARG A 2 -15.02 4.62 -25.15
N LEU A 3 -14.36 3.56 -25.58
CA LEU A 3 -14.14 2.37 -24.77
C LEU A 3 -12.84 2.55 -23.99
N THR A 4 -12.86 2.27 -22.69
CA THR A 4 -11.67 2.28 -21.85
C THR A 4 -11.48 0.92 -21.19
N SER A 5 -10.23 0.47 -21.09
CA SER A 5 -9.85 -0.72 -20.31
C SER A 5 -9.88 -0.46 -18.79
N LEU A 6 -10.02 0.78 -18.36
CA LEU A 6 -9.94 1.21 -16.95
C LEU A 6 -11.31 1.32 -16.26
N ALA A 7 -12.41 0.97 -16.94
CA ALA A 7 -13.76 1.08 -16.37
C ALA A 7 -13.93 0.36 -15.01
N GLY A 8 -13.20 -0.73 -14.79
CA GLY A 8 -13.22 -1.45 -13.50
C GLY A 8 -12.73 -0.63 -12.30
N LEU A 9 -11.95 0.43 -12.52
CA LEU A 9 -11.48 1.32 -11.45
C LEU A 9 -12.62 2.09 -10.79
N VAL A 10 -13.72 2.36 -11.52
CA VAL A 10 -14.88 3.07 -10.97
C VAL A 10 -15.53 2.28 -9.83
N VAL A 11 -15.63 0.95 -9.97
CA VAL A 11 -16.16 0.10 -8.90
C VAL A 11 -15.25 0.11 -7.66
N LEU A 12 -13.93 0.11 -7.87
CA LEU A 12 -12.96 0.22 -6.78
C LEU A 12 -13.02 1.60 -6.12
N GLU A 13 -13.26 2.66 -6.89
CA GLU A 13 -13.44 4.01 -6.36
C GLU A 13 -14.69 4.10 -5.48
N GLU A 14 -15.82 3.56 -5.91
CA GLU A 14 -17.04 3.50 -5.10
C GLU A 14 -16.78 2.80 -3.76
N MET A 15 -16.03 1.70 -3.77
CA MET A 15 -15.61 1.01 -2.56
C MET A 15 -14.71 1.89 -1.69
N ALA A 16 -13.71 2.54 -2.27
CA ALA A 16 -12.80 3.44 -1.56
C ALA A 16 -13.55 4.62 -0.91
N GLN A 17 -14.56 5.17 -1.60
CA GLN A 17 -15.43 6.22 -1.07
C GLN A 17 -16.29 5.69 0.09
N ALA A 18 -16.87 4.50 -0.02
CA ALA A 18 -17.66 3.88 1.04
C ALA A 18 -16.85 3.69 2.32
N PHE A 19 -15.57 3.30 2.21
CA PHE A 19 -14.63 3.20 3.32
C PHE A 19 -13.97 4.52 3.71
N LYS A 20 -14.28 5.63 3.03
CA LYS A 20 -13.72 6.97 3.28
C LYS A 20 -12.18 6.99 3.22
N VAL A 21 -11.60 6.21 2.31
CA VAL A 21 -10.14 6.01 2.21
C VAL A 21 -9.43 7.35 2.03
N TRP A 22 -9.86 8.16 1.08
CA TRP A 22 -9.20 9.43 0.75
C TRP A 22 -9.28 10.46 1.86
N LYS A 23 -10.38 10.47 2.61
CA LYS A 23 -10.51 11.32 3.79
C LYS A 23 -9.50 10.93 4.87
N ARG A 24 -9.34 9.63 5.14
CA ARG A 24 -8.33 9.13 6.10
C ARG A 24 -6.91 9.45 5.66
N VAL A 25 -6.62 9.34 4.35
CA VAL A 25 -5.33 9.77 3.79
C VAL A 25 -5.07 11.25 4.08
N ASP A 26 -6.05 12.13 3.85
CA ASP A 26 -5.90 13.57 4.11
C ASP A 26 -5.74 13.89 5.61
N GLU A 27 -6.31 13.08 6.49
CA GLU A 27 -6.19 13.24 7.96
C GLU A 27 -4.83 12.81 8.50
N HIS A 28 -4.20 11.82 7.88
CA HIS A 28 -2.98 11.19 8.42
C HIS A 28 -1.69 11.53 7.69
N LEU A 29 -1.75 12.02 6.45
CA LEU A 29 -0.56 12.40 5.69
C LEU A 29 -0.41 13.92 5.59
N LYS A 30 0.84 14.35 5.43
CA LYS A 30 1.16 15.76 5.27
C LYS A 30 1.02 16.20 3.81
N GLY A 31 0.28 17.28 3.59
CA GLY A 31 0.24 17.96 2.30
C GLY A 31 1.54 18.76 2.02
N PRO A 32 1.65 19.36 0.83
CA PRO A 32 2.84 20.15 0.42
C PRO A 32 3.13 21.43 1.23
N GLY A 33 2.36 21.74 2.25
CA GLY A 33 2.61 22.84 3.17
C GLY A 33 2.22 24.26 2.68
N SER A 34 2.03 24.46 1.38
CA SER A 34 1.65 25.78 0.82
C SER A 34 0.17 26.11 0.98
N GLY A 35 -0.67 25.15 1.34
CA GLY A 35 -2.13 25.27 1.38
C GLY A 35 -2.81 25.50 0.01
N ARG A 36 -2.02 25.62 -1.06
CA ARG A 36 -2.50 25.86 -2.43
C ARG A 36 -2.22 24.72 -3.41
N GLY A 37 -1.52 23.67 -2.95
CA GLY A 37 -1.16 22.51 -3.76
C GLY A 37 -2.19 21.39 -3.63
N TYR A 38 -1.82 20.24 -4.18
CA TYR A 38 -2.58 19.02 -4.06
C TYR A 38 -2.71 18.57 -2.59
N ARG A 39 -3.86 18.01 -2.21
CA ARG A 39 -4.03 17.32 -0.93
C ARG A 39 -3.31 15.98 -0.95
N PRO A 40 -3.00 15.37 0.20
CA PRO A 40 -2.40 14.03 0.24
C PRO A 40 -3.17 12.98 -0.57
N SER A 41 -4.49 13.00 -0.50
CA SER A 41 -5.35 12.11 -1.28
C SER A 41 -5.18 12.29 -2.79
N GLU A 42 -4.95 13.52 -3.26
CA GLU A 42 -4.75 13.80 -4.69
C GLU A 42 -3.38 13.31 -5.21
N PHE A 43 -2.47 12.88 -4.33
CA PHE A 43 -1.26 12.11 -4.67
C PHE A 43 -1.48 10.60 -4.56
N VAL A 44 -2.11 10.15 -3.48
CA VAL A 44 -2.24 8.71 -3.18
C VAL A 44 -3.27 8.04 -4.10
N GLN A 45 -4.43 8.67 -4.32
CA GLN A 45 -5.50 8.12 -5.15
C GLN A 45 -5.04 7.75 -6.56
N PRO A 46 -4.40 8.65 -7.35
CA PRO A 46 -3.93 8.29 -8.68
C PRO A 46 -2.81 7.23 -8.65
N LEU A 47 -1.98 7.17 -7.61
CA LEU A 47 -0.99 6.10 -7.45
C LEU A 47 -1.67 4.74 -7.25
N VAL A 48 -2.69 4.67 -6.40
CA VAL A 48 -3.46 3.44 -6.18
C VAL A 48 -4.11 2.97 -7.47
N TRP A 49 -4.77 3.87 -8.21
CA TRP A 49 -5.44 3.51 -9.45
C TRP A 49 -4.46 3.15 -10.57
N MET A 50 -3.32 3.84 -10.66
CA MET A 50 -2.25 3.48 -11.57
C MET A 50 -1.75 2.04 -11.30
N LEU A 51 -1.52 1.67 -10.05
CA LEU A 51 -1.09 0.31 -9.69
C LEU A 51 -2.16 -0.73 -10.02
N HIS A 52 -3.43 -0.47 -9.75
CA HIS A 52 -4.54 -1.35 -10.13
C HIS A 52 -4.73 -1.47 -11.65
N ALA A 53 -4.38 -0.43 -12.41
CA ALA A 53 -4.34 -0.45 -13.87
C ALA A 53 -3.14 -1.22 -14.45
N GLY A 54 -2.24 -1.75 -13.59
CA GLY A 54 -1.05 -2.51 -14.00
C GLY A 54 0.22 -1.67 -14.14
N GLY A 55 0.18 -0.38 -13.82
CA GLY A 55 1.36 0.50 -13.76
C GLY A 55 2.35 0.05 -12.70
N ARG A 56 3.64 0.32 -12.95
CA ARG A 56 4.75 -0.10 -12.06
C ARG A 56 5.72 1.01 -11.73
N ARG A 57 5.62 2.15 -12.42
CA ARG A 57 6.52 3.30 -12.30
C ARG A 57 5.70 4.58 -12.21
N LEU A 58 6.26 5.62 -11.62
CA LEU A 58 5.56 6.91 -11.50
C LEU A 58 5.22 7.51 -12.88
N GLU A 59 6.04 7.23 -13.89
CA GLU A 59 5.80 7.66 -15.26
C GLU A 59 4.50 7.09 -15.85
N ASP A 60 4.03 5.94 -15.34
CA ASP A 60 2.81 5.27 -15.82
C ASP A 60 1.54 6.05 -15.41
N LEU A 61 1.65 7.03 -14.51
CA LEU A 61 0.58 8.00 -14.23
C LEU A 61 0.08 8.73 -15.49
N ARG A 62 0.91 8.81 -16.53
CA ARG A 62 0.53 9.37 -17.82
C ARG A 62 -0.62 8.61 -18.49
N GLU A 63 -0.69 7.30 -18.31
CA GLU A 63 -1.74 6.45 -18.91
C GLU A 63 -3.11 6.81 -18.28
N LEU A 64 -3.15 6.96 -16.95
CA LEU A 64 -4.36 7.42 -16.26
C LEU A 64 -4.74 8.85 -16.68
N ARG A 65 -3.74 9.74 -16.84
CA ARG A 65 -3.95 11.13 -17.29
C ARG A 65 -4.50 11.22 -18.70
N ALA A 66 -4.22 10.24 -19.56
CA ALA A 66 -4.70 10.19 -20.94
C ALA A 66 -6.20 9.85 -21.07
N GLU A 67 -6.86 9.49 -19.96
CA GLU A 67 -8.26 9.04 -19.92
C GLU A 67 -9.15 10.05 -19.15
N PRO A 68 -9.42 11.25 -19.67
CA PRO A 68 -10.11 12.30 -18.91
C PRO A 68 -11.52 11.90 -18.45
N GLU A 69 -12.23 11.07 -19.22
CA GLU A 69 -13.55 10.57 -18.84
C GLU A 69 -13.47 9.64 -17.62
N VAL A 70 -12.41 8.82 -17.54
CA VAL A 70 -12.14 7.97 -16.36
C VAL A 70 -11.78 8.82 -15.15
N LEU A 71 -10.98 9.89 -15.33
CA LEU A 71 -10.64 10.80 -14.23
C LEU A 71 -11.88 11.47 -13.63
N GLU A 72 -12.84 11.85 -14.47
CA GLU A 72 -14.11 12.43 -14.01
C GLU A 72 -14.89 11.44 -13.15
N GLU A 73 -15.05 10.19 -13.61
CA GLU A 73 -15.73 9.11 -12.87
C GLU A 73 -15.00 8.74 -11.56
N LEU A 74 -13.67 8.85 -11.52
CA LEU A 74 -12.87 8.65 -10.34
C LEU A 74 -12.85 9.87 -9.39
N GLY A 75 -13.52 10.97 -9.73
CA GLY A 75 -13.52 12.21 -8.96
C GLY A 75 -12.15 12.91 -8.92
N LEU A 76 -11.27 12.60 -9.86
CA LEU A 76 -9.92 13.17 -9.96
C LEU A 76 -9.94 14.43 -10.83
N ARG A 77 -9.74 15.59 -10.22
CA ARG A 77 -9.66 16.87 -10.95
C ARG A 77 -8.40 16.99 -11.82
N ALA A 78 -7.32 16.38 -11.35
CA ALA A 78 -6.04 16.32 -12.06
C ALA A 78 -5.19 15.19 -11.49
N VAL A 79 -4.28 14.66 -12.30
CA VAL A 79 -3.25 13.71 -11.87
C VAL A 79 -1.92 14.45 -11.85
N PRO A 80 -1.22 14.55 -10.70
CA PRO A 80 0.10 15.16 -10.64
C PRO A 80 1.11 14.44 -11.54
N ASP A 81 2.09 15.16 -12.06
CA ASP A 81 3.17 14.53 -12.83
C ASP A 81 4.10 13.68 -11.95
N ALA A 82 4.84 12.75 -12.57
CA ALA A 82 5.73 11.82 -11.88
C ALA A 82 6.78 12.53 -11.00
N GLY A 83 7.33 13.66 -11.47
CA GLY A 83 8.29 14.45 -10.71
C GLY A 83 7.68 15.05 -9.45
N THR A 84 6.51 15.67 -9.59
CA THR A 84 5.75 16.24 -8.46
C THR A 84 5.37 15.18 -7.42
N VAL A 85 4.92 14.01 -7.87
CA VAL A 85 4.63 12.87 -6.98
C VAL A 85 5.90 12.37 -6.29
N GLY A 86 6.99 12.19 -7.03
CA GLY A 86 8.27 11.75 -6.48
C GLY A 86 8.83 12.72 -5.42
N ASP A 87 8.71 14.03 -5.65
CA ASP A 87 9.11 15.04 -4.69
C ASP A 87 8.23 15.03 -3.42
N TRP A 88 6.94 14.80 -3.58
CA TRP A 88 6.04 14.68 -2.44
C TRP A 88 6.34 13.41 -1.63
N LEU A 89 6.54 12.26 -2.27
CA LEU A 89 6.89 10.99 -1.60
C LEU A 89 8.20 11.12 -0.81
N ARG A 90 9.25 11.71 -1.39
CA ARG A 90 10.52 11.92 -0.67
C ARG A 90 10.37 12.78 0.59
N ARG A 91 9.44 13.74 0.57
CA ARG A 91 9.16 14.59 1.73
C ARG A 91 8.33 13.93 2.83
N GLN A 92 7.67 12.81 2.55
CA GLN A 92 6.87 12.10 3.55
C GLN A 92 7.75 11.48 4.65
N GLY A 93 8.86 10.85 4.30
CA GLY A 93 9.77 10.21 5.25
C GLY A 93 9.05 9.20 6.16
N GLU A 94 9.61 8.98 7.33
CA GLU A 94 9.03 8.07 8.36
C GLU A 94 7.62 8.50 8.81
N GLY A 95 7.38 9.81 8.86
CA GLY A 95 6.06 10.34 9.24
C GLY A 95 4.97 9.98 8.25
N GLY A 96 5.28 9.90 6.95
CA GLY A 96 4.36 9.43 5.91
C GLY A 96 4.08 7.93 6.02
N VAL A 97 5.12 7.13 6.27
CA VAL A 97 4.95 5.68 6.53
C VAL A 97 4.02 5.45 7.72
N ALA A 98 4.29 6.10 8.86
CA ALA A 98 3.43 6.02 10.03
C ALA A 98 2.00 6.53 9.79
N GLY A 99 1.83 7.52 8.90
CA GLY A 99 0.52 8.01 8.47
C GLY A 99 -0.24 6.94 7.69
N MET A 100 0.39 6.31 6.70
CA MET A 100 -0.22 5.23 5.93
C MET A 100 -0.52 3.99 6.77
N GLU A 101 0.33 3.66 7.75
CA GLU A 101 0.04 2.57 8.71
C GLU A 101 -1.23 2.85 9.52
N ARG A 102 -1.48 4.11 9.90
CA ARG A 102 -2.73 4.49 10.58
C ARG A 102 -3.95 4.35 9.67
N VAL A 103 -3.86 4.86 8.42
CA VAL A 103 -4.91 4.67 7.42
C VAL A 103 -5.23 3.18 7.26
N ASN A 104 -4.21 2.35 7.07
CA ASN A 104 -4.37 0.92 6.90
C ASN A 104 -5.04 0.27 8.12
N ARG A 105 -4.60 0.60 9.34
CA ARG A 105 -5.16 0.07 10.60
C ARG A 105 -6.65 0.38 10.74
N GLU A 106 -7.07 1.60 10.41
CA GLU A 106 -8.47 1.99 10.47
C GLU A 106 -9.34 1.26 9.43
N LEU A 107 -8.77 0.97 8.24
CA LEU A 107 -9.45 0.18 7.21
C LEU A 107 -9.55 -1.29 7.61
N ILE A 108 -8.48 -1.87 8.16
CA ILE A 108 -8.43 -3.25 8.66
C ILE A 108 -9.48 -3.47 9.75
N GLY A 109 -9.56 -2.59 10.75
CA GLY A 109 -10.55 -2.69 11.81
C GLY A 109 -11.95 -2.84 11.24
N SER A 110 -12.34 -1.94 10.35
CA SER A 110 -13.65 -1.95 9.69
C SER A 110 -13.91 -3.19 8.83
N ALA A 111 -12.88 -3.74 8.18
CA ALA A 111 -13.00 -4.92 7.33
C ALA A 111 -13.08 -6.22 8.14
N LEU A 112 -12.24 -6.36 9.18
CA LEU A 112 -12.12 -7.59 9.95
C LEU A 112 -13.12 -7.71 11.12
N GLU A 113 -13.80 -6.63 11.51
CA GLU A 113 -14.87 -6.72 12.52
C GLU A 113 -15.95 -7.75 12.14
N ARG A 114 -16.25 -7.89 10.85
CA ARG A 114 -17.28 -8.79 10.30
C ARG A 114 -16.77 -10.20 10.04
N GLU A 115 -15.48 -10.44 10.16
CA GLU A 115 -14.89 -11.77 10.00
C GLU A 115 -15.22 -12.66 11.20
N GLY A 116 -15.11 -13.98 11.03
CA GLY A 116 -15.35 -14.96 12.08
C GLY A 116 -14.47 -14.77 13.33
N GLU A 117 -14.68 -15.58 14.36
CA GLU A 117 -13.90 -15.50 15.61
C GLU A 117 -12.45 -15.96 15.45
N GLU A 118 -12.17 -16.72 14.40
CA GLU A 118 -10.84 -17.27 14.11
C GLU A 118 -10.26 -16.59 12.86
N LEU A 119 -9.05 -16.03 13.01
CA LEU A 119 -8.31 -15.38 11.93
C LEU A 119 -7.01 -16.13 11.69
N ILE A 120 -6.62 -16.26 10.43
CA ILE A 120 -5.32 -16.82 10.04
C ILE A 120 -4.44 -15.66 9.58
N LEU A 121 -3.39 -15.38 10.36
CA LEU A 121 -2.36 -14.42 10.00
C LEU A 121 -1.26 -15.11 9.21
N ASP A 122 -1.20 -14.84 7.92
CA ASP A 122 -0.12 -15.25 7.03
C ASP A 122 0.97 -14.20 6.99
N VAL A 123 2.20 -14.60 7.31
CA VAL A 123 3.37 -13.72 7.19
C VAL A 123 4.38 -14.35 6.26
N ASP A 124 4.82 -13.57 5.29
CA ASP A 124 5.78 -13.99 4.28
C ASP A 124 6.78 -12.89 3.92
N ALA A 125 7.98 -13.31 3.49
CA ALA A 125 9.00 -12.45 2.94
C ALA A 125 8.90 -12.44 1.40
N THR A 126 8.57 -11.29 0.83
CA THR A 126 8.38 -11.14 -0.61
C THR A 126 9.59 -10.48 -1.25
N GLU A 127 10.16 -11.08 -2.28
CA GLU A 127 11.26 -10.50 -3.03
C GLU A 127 10.75 -9.46 -4.04
N ILE A 128 11.34 -8.25 -4.00
CA ILE A 128 11.07 -7.18 -4.97
C ILE A 128 12.37 -6.88 -5.71
N GLU A 129 12.45 -7.28 -6.99
CA GLU A 129 13.59 -6.94 -7.85
C GLU A 129 13.62 -5.43 -8.14
N ALA A 130 14.79 -4.83 -8.04
CA ALA A 130 14.97 -3.40 -8.31
C ALA A 130 16.42 -3.09 -8.72
N ASP A 131 16.58 -2.36 -9.84
CA ASP A 131 17.86 -1.84 -10.32
C ASP A 131 18.17 -0.46 -9.70
N LYS A 132 18.05 -0.34 -8.36
CA LYS A 132 18.42 0.87 -7.63
C LYS A 132 19.82 0.73 -7.07
N GLU A 133 20.52 1.86 -6.93
CA GLU A 133 21.88 1.88 -6.37
C GLU A 133 21.90 1.31 -4.95
N GLU A 134 20.89 1.67 -4.15
CA GLU A 134 20.70 1.26 -2.77
C GLU A 134 20.15 -0.16 -2.60
N ALA A 135 19.70 -0.83 -3.68
CA ALA A 135 19.16 -2.18 -3.60
C ALA A 135 20.25 -3.20 -3.25
N GLY A 136 19.99 -4.03 -2.24
CA GLY A 136 20.90 -5.10 -1.81
C GLY A 136 20.77 -6.37 -2.67
N TRP A 137 21.76 -7.26 -2.60
CA TRP A 137 21.66 -8.59 -3.20
C TRP A 137 20.82 -9.51 -2.34
N THR A 138 19.76 -10.08 -2.91
CA THR A 138 18.91 -11.06 -2.24
C THR A 138 19.59 -12.44 -2.17
N TYR A 139 19.00 -13.35 -1.39
CA TYR A 139 19.48 -14.74 -1.31
C TYR A 139 19.37 -15.50 -2.65
N LYS A 140 18.54 -15.01 -3.59
CA LYS A 140 18.43 -15.55 -4.96
C LYS A 140 19.42 -14.93 -5.94
N HIS A 141 20.35 -14.11 -5.46
CA HIS A 141 21.36 -13.43 -6.27
C HIS A 141 20.80 -12.44 -7.31
N VAL A 142 19.68 -11.81 -7.00
CA VAL A 142 19.14 -10.65 -7.72
C VAL A 142 19.24 -9.41 -6.87
N LYS A 143 19.38 -8.22 -7.52
CA LYS A 143 19.29 -6.94 -6.79
C LYS A 143 17.85 -6.65 -6.43
N GLY A 144 17.60 -6.21 -5.20
CA GLY A 144 16.25 -5.91 -4.78
C GLY A 144 16.11 -5.64 -3.28
N TYR A 145 14.89 -5.88 -2.81
CA TYR A 145 14.46 -5.71 -1.43
C TYR A 145 13.72 -6.97 -0.96
N MET A 146 13.64 -7.17 0.35
CA MET A 146 13.02 -8.35 0.98
C MET A 146 12.01 -7.93 2.06
N PRO A 147 10.93 -7.20 1.71
CA PRO A 147 9.92 -6.81 2.68
C PRO A 147 9.22 -8.02 3.30
N LEU A 148 8.76 -7.84 4.56
CA LEU A 148 7.77 -8.71 5.18
C LEU A 148 6.37 -8.16 4.91
N VAL A 149 5.44 -9.05 4.62
CA VAL A 149 4.03 -8.71 4.43
C VAL A 149 3.18 -9.66 5.27
N GLY A 150 2.19 -9.12 5.97
CA GLY A 150 1.22 -9.90 6.75
C GLY A 150 -0.17 -9.78 6.15
N TYR A 151 -0.87 -10.90 6.01
CA TYR A 151 -2.23 -10.96 5.48
C TYR A 151 -3.17 -11.70 6.41
N VAL A 152 -4.42 -11.25 6.47
CA VAL A 152 -5.54 -11.99 7.04
C VAL A 152 -6.66 -12.05 5.99
N ASN A 153 -7.03 -13.25 5.55
CA ASN A 153 -8.08 -13.45 4.53
C ASN A 153 -7.86 -12.60 3.26
N GLY A 154 -6.60 -12.43 2.84
CA GLY A 154 -6.24 -11.61 1.69
C GLY A 154 -6.16 -10.09 1.95
N ILE A 155 -6.47 -9.64 3.15
CA ILE A 155 -6.33 -8.24 3.57
C ILE A 155 -4.92 -8.03 4.12
N CYS A 156 -4.16 -7.09 3.55
CA CYS A 156 -2.84 -6.73 4.07
C CYS A 156 -2.99 -6.02 5.42
N VAL A 157 -2.53 -6.66 6.49
CA VAL A 157 -2.62 -6.16 7.87
C VAL A 157 -1.31 -5.53 8.36
N GLY A 158 -0.23 -5.74 7.66
CA GLY A 158 1.06 -5.12 7.98
C GLY A 158 2.08 -5.31 6.87
N TYR A 159 3.05 -4.41 6.85
CA TYR A 159 4.22 -4.50 5.99
C TYR A 159 5.44 -3.91 6.69
N GLU A 160 6.61 -4.42 6.33
CA GLU A 160 7.90 -3.89 6.78
C GLU A 160 8.88 -3.94 5.61
N PHE A 161 9.32 -2.77 5.17
CA PHE A 161 10.28 -2.67 4.08
C PHE A 161 11.68 -3.01 4.59
N ARG A 162 12.38 -3.95 3.92
CA ARG A 162 13.71 -4.43 4.33
C ARG A 162 14.66 -4.48 3.13
N GLU A 163 15.94 -4.30 3.42
CA GLU A 163 17.02 -4.46 2.43
C GLU A 163 17.04 -5.87 1.84
N GLY A 164 17.51 -5.99 0.59
CA GLY A 164 17.56 -7.28 -0.12
C GLY A 164 18.48 -8.31 0.52
N ASN A 165 19.52 -7.87 1.22
CA ASN A 165 20.48 -8.74 1.91
C ASN A 165 19.99 -9.27 3.27
N VAL A 166 18.79 -8.92 3.70
CA VAL A 166 18.18 -9.45 4.91
C VAL A 166 17.62 -10.85 4.63
N SER A 167 17.99 -11.84 5.45
CA SER A 167 17.44 -13.20 5.31
C SER A 167 15.93 -13.21 5.50
N PRO A 168 15.16 -14.00 4.71
CA PRO A 168 13.70 -14.08 4.83
C PRO A 168 13.20 -14.31 6.26
N GLY A 169 13.84 -15.18 7.04
CA GLY A 169 13.43 -15.53 8.41
C GLY A 169 13.70 -14.46 9.48
N VAL A 170 14.59 -13.51 9.20
CA VAL A 170 14.93 -12.48 10.20
C VAL A 170 13.73 -11.55 10.44
N GLY A 171 13.37 -11.36 11.72
CA GLY A 171 12.36 -10.40 12.15
C GLY A 171 10.90 -10.87 11.97
N ILE A 172 10.64 -12.11 11.54
CA ILE A 172 9.27 -12.62 11.36
C ILE A 172 8.46 -12.54 12.66
N LEU A 173 9.00 -12.99 13.79
CA LEU A 173 8.24 -13.01 15.05
C LEU A 173 7.85 -11.61 15.54
N PRO A 174 8.75 -10.62 15.67
CA PRO A 174 8.36 -9.26 16.07
C PRO A 174 7.42 -8.61 15.04
N PHE A 175 7.58 -8.91 13.76
CA PHE A 175 6.66 -8.42 12.74
C PHE A 175 5.25 -9.06 12.86
N ALA A 176 5.16 -10.37 13.10
CA ALA A 176 3.90 -11.06 13.37
C ALA A 176 3.18 -10.48 14.59
N GLN A 177 3.89 -10.21 15.67
CA GLN A 177 3.36 -9.53 16.87
C GLN A 177 2.85 -8.13 16.56
N LYS A 178 3.54 -7.36 15.71
CA LYS A 178 3.09 -6.05 15.23
C LYS A 178 1.79 -6.16 14.42
N CYS A 179 1.68 -7.17 13.55
CA CYS A 179 0.46 -7.44 12.78
C CYS A 179 -0.69 -7.84 13.71
N GLU A 180 -0.47 -8.76 14.65
CA GLU A 180 -1.47 -9.20 15.64
C GLU A 180 -2.03 -8.01 16.44
N ALA A 181 -1.17 -7.11 16.90
CA ALA A 181 -1.57 -5.91 17.64
C ALA A 181 -2.43 -4.92 16.82
N ALA A 182 -2.50 -5.07 15.50
CA ALA A 182 -3.36 -4.28 14.62
C ALA A 182 -4.73 -4.93 14.37
N LEU A 183 -4.93 -6.18 14.79
CA LEU A 183 -6.18 -6.93 14.59
C LEU A 183 -7.23 -6.59 15.66
N PRO A 184 -8.53 -6.81 15.38
CA PRO A 184 -9.58 -6.61 16.37
C PRO A 184 -9.39 -7.49 17.62
N GLU A 185 -9.64 -6.92 18.78
CA GLU A 185 -9.58 -7.64 20.06
C GLU A 185 -10.56 -8.80 20.14
N GLY A 186 -10.23 -9.83 20.93
CA GLY A 186 -11.11 -10.98 21.19
C GLY A 186 -11.16 -12.03 20.10
N LYS A 187 -10.43 -11.84 19.00
CA LYS A 187 -10.29 -12.86 17.96
C LYS A 187 -9.21 -13.88 18.34
N ARG A 188 -9.39 -15.14 17.92
CA ARG A 188 -8.37 -16.18 18.02
C ARG A 188 -7.49 -16.12 16.76
N ILE A 189 -6.19 -15.89 16.94
CA ILE A 189 -5.24 -15.73 15.85
C ILE A 189 -4.44 -17.04 15.67
N TYR A 190 -4.47 -17.59 14.46
CA TYR A 190 -3.58 -18.65 14.02
C TYR A 190 -2.50 -18.06 13.14
N PHE A 191 -1.25 -18.32 13.50
CA PHE A 191 -0.10 -17.86 12.72
C PHE A 191 0.30 -18.92 11.69
N ARG A 192 0.52 -18.48 10.45
CA ARG A 192 1.04 -19.30 9.36
C ARG A 192 2.20 -18.57 8.68
N SER A 193 3.28 -19.28 8.43
CA SER A 193 4.43 -18.81 7.65
C SER A 193 5.08 -19.99 6.95
N ASP A 194 5.95 -19.71 6.00
CA ASP A 194 6.75 -20.73 5.32
C ASP A 194 7.87 -21.27 6.23
N SER A 195 8.68 -22.21 5.69
CA SER A 195 9.76 -22.83 6.43
C SER A 195 10.90 -21.88 6.81
N ALA A 196 10.98 -20.67 6.22
CA ALA A 196 11.98 -19.69 6.57
C ALA A 196 11.79 -19.12 8.00
N ALA A 197 10.58 -19.27 8.57
CA ALA A 197 10.29 -18.88 9.96
C ALA A 197 10.84 -19.86 11.00
N TYR A 198 11.24 -21.07 10.62
CA TYR A 198 11.86 -22.05 11.50
C TYR A 198 13.38 -21.75 11.64
N GLN A 199 13.74 -21.10 12.71
CA GLN A 199 15.13 -20.85 13.11
C GLN A 199 15.39 -21.35 14.51
#